data_293014d33131b58f84c3714a56a6f993
#
_entry.id   293014d33131b58f84c3714a56a6f993
#
_cell.length_a   1.000
_cell.length_b   1.000
_cell.length_c   1.000
_cell.angle_alpha   90.00
_cell.angle_beta   90.00
_cell.angle_gamma   90.00
#
_symmetry.space_group_name_H-M   'P 1'
#
loop_
_entity.id
_entity.type
_entity.pdbx_description
1 polymer ?
#
loop_
_entity_poly.entity_id
_entity_poly.type
_entity_poly.pdbx_seq_one_letter_code
_entity_poly.pdbx_strand_id
1 'polypeptide(L)'
;LGDVYKRQDMTIMEEGSEFLERLPEIKESGLPMFTSCCPGWVKFIKSQYPDMADRLSSAKSPQQMFGAITKSYYAQKLGVDPEKIFCVSIMPCLAKKDEYTWDGAKDVDAVLTTREVERLFKAFFIKTDELEEDEFDNPLGESTGAGVIFGATGGVMEAALRSAYYLVTKKNPEPDAFKAVRGLDGWKEAEFDLDGTDIKVAVASGLGNTRRLMNAIKKGEVHYDFVEIMSCPGGCINGGGQPFKDDASMVEERRNVLYGLDKHNNIRFSHENPSVIKCYEEYFEKPLSHKSHEILHVKHV
;
A
#
# COMPACT_ATOMS: atom_id res chain seq x y z
N LEU A 1 -3.74 7.05 20.17
CA LEU A 1 -4.31 5.97 19.37
C LEU A 1 -3.27 5.43 18.40
N GLY A 2 -2.87 4.17 18.54
CA GLY A 2 -1.95 3.51 17.64
C GLY A 2 -2.69 2.65 16.62
N ASP A 3 -2.30 2.73 15.36
CA ASP A 3 -2.75 1.84 14.30
C ASP A 3 -1.55 1.43 13.46
N VAL A 4 -1.30 0.13 13.40
CA VAL A 4 -0.19 -0.44 12.63
C VAL A 4 -0.76 -1.37 11.58
N TYR A 5 -0.47 -1.10 10.29
CA TYR A 5 -0.83 -1.92 9.13
C TYR A 5 -2.33 -2.12 8.82
N LYS A 6 -3.26 -1.43 9.46
CA LYS A 6 -4.71 -1.67 9.28
C LYS A 6 -5.29 -1.05 8.02
N ARG A 7 -4.68 0.02 7.49
CA ARG A 7 -5.20 0.77 6.34
C ARG A 7 -4.76 0.23 4.99
N GLN A 8 -3.73 -0.58 4.99
CA GLN A 8 -3.31 -1.32 3.80
C GLN A 8 -4.46 -2.18 3.26
N ASP A 9 -5.24 -2.81 4.14
CA ASP A 9 -6.36 -3.66 3.74
C ASP A 9 -7.44 -2.88 2.98
N MET A 10 -7.79 -1.65 3.41
CA MET A 10 -8.71 -0.79 2.67
C MET A 10 -8.14 -0.38 1.31
N THR A 11 -6.84 -0.01 1.26
CA THR A 11 -6.18 0.31 -0.02
C THR A 11 -6.24 -0.87 -0.97
N ILE A 12 -6.00 -2.09 -0.49
CA ILE A 12 -6.09 -3.31 -1.31
C ILE A 12 -7.50 -3.56 -1.82
N MET A 13 -8.51 -3.34 -1.01
CA MET A 13 -9.90 -3.53 -1.43
C MET A 13 -10.30 -2.55 -2.54
N GLU A 14 -9.90 -1.27 -2.43
CA GLU A 14 -10.15 -0.27 -3.47
C GLU A 14 -9.29 -0.52 -4.71
N GLU A 15 -7.97 -0.69 -4.56
CA GLU A 15 -7.04 -0.89 -5.66
C GLU A 15 -7.28 -2.20 -6.42
N GLY A 16 -7.56 -3.30 -5.69
CA GLY A 16 -7.89 -4.60 -6.29
C GLY A 16 -9.22 -4.56 -7.04
N SER A 17 -10.22 -3.86 -6.51
CA SER A 17 -11.51 -3.66 -7.19
C SER A 17 -11.37 -2.76 -8.42
N GLU A 18 -10.58 -1.68 -8.34
CA GLU A 18 -10.26 -0.80 -9.48
C GLU A 18 -9.52 -1.57 -10.58
N PHE A 19 -8.56 -2.41 -10.22
CA PHE A 19 -7.86 -3.24 -11.19
C PHE A 19 -8.83 -4.15 -11.97
N LEU A 20 -9.75 -4.82 -11.27
CA LEU A 20 -10.74 -5.69 -11.92
C LEU A 20 -11.71 -4.91 -12.82
N GLU A 21 -12.14 -3.70 -12.39
CA GLU A 21 -13.00 -2.83 -13.21
C GLU A 21 -12.29 -2.35 -14.48
N ARG A 22 -10.99 -2.00 -14.36
CA ARG A 22 -10.18 -1.52 -15.50
C ARG A 22 -9.62 -2.63 -16.38
N LEU A 23 -9.69 -3.90 -15.96
CA LEU A 23 -9.06 -5.02 -16.66
C LEU A 23 -9.46 -5.15 -18.14
N PRO A 24 -10.75 -4.99 -18.54
CA PRO A 24 -11.13 -5.04 -19.96
C PRO A 24 -10.41 -3.96 -20.80
N GLU A 25 -10.33 -2.73 -20.30
CA GLU A 25 -9.64 -1.62 -20.97
C GLU A 25 -8.12 -1.82 -21.00
N ILE A 26 -7.54 -2.40 -19.93
CA ILE A 26 -6.12 -2.76 -19.87
C ILE A 26 -5.80 -3.80 -20.95
N LYS A 27 -6.64 -4.84 -21.08
CA LYS A 27 -6.46 -5.87 -22.12
C LYS A 27 -6.60 -5.32 -23.53
N GLU A 28 -7.49 -4.37 -23.75
CA GLU A 28 -7.69 -3.73 -25.06
C GLU A 28 -6.53 -2.77 -25.40
N SER A 29 -6.11 -1.92 -24.47
CA SER A 29 -5.05 -0.94 -24.70
C SER A 29 -3.64 -1.54 -24.69
N GLY A 30 -3.46 -2.67 -24.00
CA GLY A 30 -2.14 -3.27 -23.75
C GLY A 30 -1.27 -2.45 -22.78
N LEU A 31 -1.83 -1.44 -22.10
CA LEU A 31 -1.15 -0.62 -21.12
C LEU A 31 -1.59 -0.98 -19.69
N PRO A 32 -0.66 -1.22 -18.77
CA PRO A 32 -0.99 -1.68 -17.43
C PRO A 32 -1.62 -0.61 -16.56
N MET A 33 -2.31 -1.03 -15.50
CA MET A 33 -2.52 -0.22 -14.32
C MET A 33 -1.27 -0.26 -13.43
N PHE A 34 -0.91 0.88 -12.84
CA PHE A 34 0.21 0.99 -11.89
C PHE A 34 -0.30 1.22 -10.47
N THR A 35 0.36 0.65 -9.47
CA THR A 35 0.13 1.02 -8.07
C THR A 35 0.45 2.49 -7.83
N SER A 36 -0.22 3.14 -6.88
CA SER A 36 -0.05 4.57 -6.57
C SER A 36 0.39 4.84 -5.13
N CYS A 37 0.63 3.81 -4.33
CA CYS A 37 0.94 3.96 -2.91
C CYS A 37 2.33 4.54 -2.61
N CYS A 38 3.25 4.58 -3.58
CA CYS A 38 4.61 5.14 -3.43
C CYS A 38 4.70 6.58 -3.98
N PRO A 39 4.77 7.62 -3.14
CA PRO A 39 4.78 9.01 -3.61
C PRO A 39 6.03 9.38 -4.43
N GLY A 40 7.17 8.72 -4.18
CA GLY A 40 8.35 8.89 -5.02
C GLY A 40 8.13 8.38 -6.45
N TRP A 41 7.40 7.29 -6.60
CA TRP A 41 6.98 6.78 -7.91
C TRP A 41 5.95 7.70 -8.58
N VAL A 42 4.92 8.12 -7.85
CA VAL A 42 3.89 9.03 -8.39
C VAL A 42 4.51 10.31 -8.94
N LYS A 43 5.48 10.92 -8.24
CA LYS A 43 6.24 12.06 -8.75
C LYS A 43 7.10 11.72 -9.96
N PHE A 44 7.71 10.56 -9.96
CA PHE A 44 8.57 10.11 -11.06
C PHE A 44 7.77 9.93 -12.35
N ILE A 45 6.62 9.23 -12.31
CA ILE A 45 5.79 9.04 -13.50
C ILE A 45 5.25 10.38 -14.02
N LYS A 46 4.71 11.23 -13.15
CA LYS A 46 4.20 12.56 -13.52
C LYS A 46 5.26 13.44 -14.18
N SER A 47 6.53 13.32 -13.76
CA SER A 47 7.62 14.14 -14.31
C SER A 47 8.29 13.56 -15.54
N GLN A 48 8.42 12.22 -15.62
CA GLN A 48 9.20 11.55 -16.67
C GLN A 48 8.35 10.86 -17.74
N TYR A 49 7.09 10.51 -17.38
CA TYR A 49 6.15 9.81 -18.23
C TYR A 49 4.72 10.35 -18.02
N PRO A 50 4.52 11.68 -18.20
CA PRO A 50 3.23 12.33 -17.93
C PRO A 50 2.08 11.75 -18.77
N ASP A 51 2.37 11.23 -19.94
CA ASP A 51 1.46 10.55 -20.86
C ASP A 51 0.94 9.18 -20.34
N MET A 52 1.49 8.69 -19.24
CA MET A 52 1.07 7.45 -18.59
C MET A 52 0.59 7.67 -17.15
N ALA A 53 0.46 8.91 -16.70
CA ALA A 53 0.06 9.21 -15.32
C ALA A 53 -1.39 8.83 -15.01
N ASP A 54 -2.25 8.78 -16.02
CA ASP A 54 -3.63 8.29 -15.96
C ASP A 54 -3.74 6.77 -15.73
N ARG A 55 -2.64 6.05 -15.91
CA ARG A 55 -2.56 4.61 -15.62
C ARG A 55 -2.30 4.29 -14.15
N LEU A 56 -2.00 5.29 -13.33
CA LEU A 56 -1.93 5.08 -11.88
C LEU A 56 -3.29 4.66 -11.32
N SER A 57 -3.28 3.81 -10.29
CA SER A 57 -4.48 3.58 -9.48
C SER A 57 -4.92 4.89 -8.83
N SER A 58 -6.20 5.13 -8.80
CA SER A 58 -6.79 6.29 -8.13
C SER A 58 -6.93 6.09 -6.62
N ALA A 59 -6.80 4.85 -6.13
CA ALA A 59 -6.88 4.55 -4.70
C ALA A 59 -5.82 5.32 -3.90
N LYS A 60 -6.25 5.96 -2.82
CA LYS A 60 -5.33 6.64 -1.89
C LYS A 60 -4.31 5.66 -1.32
N SER A 61 -3.09 6.14 -1.11
CA SER A 61 -2.07 5.36 -0.40
C SER A 61 -2.52 5.01 1.02
N PRO A 62 -1.96 3.97 1.66
CA PRO A 62 -2.33 3.63 3.06
C PRO A 62 -2.26 4.80 4.03
N GLN A 63 -1.29 5.72 3.87
CA GLN A 63 -1.21 6.93 4.70
C GLN A 63 -2.42 7.84 4.48
N GLN A 64 -2.74 8.16 3.24
CA GLN A 64 -3.89 8.99 2.89
C GLN A 64 -5.20 8.30 3.26
N MET A 65 -5.30 6.99 3.01
CA MET A 65 -6.44 6.16 3.37
C MET A 65 -6.72 6.22 4.88
N PHE A 66 -5.67 6.11 5.70
CA PHE A 66 -5.79 6.23 7.15
C PHE A 66 -6.35 7.59 7.57
N GLY A 67 -5.78 8.67 7.06
CA GLY A 67 -6.26 10.03 7.35
C GLY A 67 -7.72 10.21 6.97
N ALA A 68 -8.06 9.84 5.73
CA ALA A 68 -9.42 9.97 5.19
C ALA A 68 -10.44 9.20 6.03
N ILE A 69 -10.17 7.93 6.38
CA ILE A 69 -11.08 7.12 7.20
C ILE A 69 -11.16 7.66 8.63
N THR A 70 -10.05 8.12 9.19
CA THR A 70 -10.01 8.66 10.54
C THR A 70 -10.82 9.94 10.65
N LYS A 71 -10.70 10.85 9.67
CA LYS A 71 -11.44 12.13 9.65
C LYS A 71 -12.85 12.02 9.05
N SER A 72 -13.28 10.86 8.60
CA SER A 72 -14.65 10.62 8.11
C SER A 72 -15.40 9.61 8.99
N TYR A 73 -15.27 8.32 8.68
CA TYR A 73 -15.97 7.25 9.39
C TYR A 73 -15.70 7.22 10.89
N TYR A 74 -14.42 7.31 11.30
CA TYR A 74 -14.08 7.22 12.71
C TYR A 74 -14.48 8.47 13.50
N ALA A 75 -14.34 9.66 12.92
CA ALA A 75 -14.85 10.90 13.51
C ALA A 75 -16.37 10.83 13.75
N GLN A 76 -17.11 10.33 12.75
CA GLN A 76 -18.56 10.11 12.88
C GLN A 76 -18.87 9.12 14.00
N LYS A 77 -18.14 8.00 14.07
CA LYS A 77 -18.33 6.97 15.11
C LYS A 77 -18.08 7.47 16.52
N LEU A 78 -17.12 8.37 16.69
CA LEU A 78 -16.82 9.04 17.96
C LEU A 78 -17.78 10.20 18.28
N GLY A 79 -18.53 10.70 17.30
CA GLY A 79 -19.33 11.91 17.44
C GLY A 79 -18.50 13.18 17.66
N VAL A 80 -17.28 13.24 17.10
CA VAL A 80 -16.37 14.37 17.21
C VAL A 80 -16.19 15.06 15.87
N ASP A 81 -15.93 16.36 15.91
CA ASP A 81 -15.58 17.15 14.75
C ASP A 81 -14.25 16.67 14.17
N PRO A 82 -14.17 16.33 12.87
CA PRO A 82 -12.92 15.94 12.20
C PRO A 82 -11.75 16.89 12.42
N GLU A 83 -12.00 18.20 12.50
CA GLU A 83 -11.00 19.23 12.75
C GLU A 83 -10.33 19.11 14.14
N LYS A 84 -10.94 18.40 15.07
CA LYS A 84 -10.39 18.14 16.41
C LYS A 84 -9.52 16.89 16.47
N ILE A 85 -9.43 16.13 15.40
CA ILE A 85 -8.59 14.93 15.30
C ILE A 85 -7.26 15.31 14.68
N PHE A 86 -6.18 15.18 15.43
CA PHE A 86 -4.83 15.38 14.94
C PHE A 86 -4.20 14.03 14.55
N CYS A 87 -4.07 13.81 13.24
CA CYS A 87 -3.63 12.54 12.67
C CYS A 87 -2.12 12.59 12.39
N VAL A 88 -1.35 11.74 13.06
CA VAL A 88 0.10 11.62 12.87
C VAL A 88 0.44 10.29 12.23
N SER A 89 1.20 10.33 11.15
CA SER A 89 1.72 9.15 10.46
C SER A 89 3.19 8.94 10.78
N ILE A 90 3.59 7.72 11.12
CA ILE A 90 5.00 7.33 11.31
C ILE A 90 5.40 6.42 10.16
N MET A 91 6.38 6.86 9.34
CA MET A 91 6.71 6.23 8.08
C MET A 91 8.22 5.96 7.91
N PRO A 92 8.60 4.84 7.29
CA PRO A 92 9.99 4.59 6.89
C PRO A 92 10.40 5.41 5.66
N CYS A 93 9.64 6.44 5.29
CA CYS A 93 9.68 7.12 4.00
C CYS A 93 9.73 8.65 4.15
N LEU A 94 10.69 9.31 3.46
CA LEU A 94 10.77 10.77 3.41
C LEU A 94 9.71 11.37 2.47
N ALA A 95 9.39 10.70 1.36
CA ALA A 95 8.45 11.21 0.38
C ALA A 95 7.01 11.31 0.92
N LYS A 96 6.68 10.56 1.97
CA LYS A 96 5.40 10.68 2.68
C LYS A 96 5.22 12.04 3.36
N LYS A 97 6.31 12.74 3.70
CA LYS A 97 6.28 14.13 4.19
C LYS A 97 5.88 15.15 3.12
N ASP A 98 5.96 14.79 1.87
CA ASP A 98 5.50 15.61 0.77
C ASP A 98 4.06 15.22 0.36
N GLU A 99 3.78 13.91 0.35
CA GLU A 99 2.47 13.39 -0.05
C GLU A 99 1.29 14.01 0.74
N TYR A 100 1.42 14.19 2.04
CA TYR A 100 0.33 14.74 2.87
C TYR A 100 0.00 16.22 2.57
N THR A 101 0.83 16.89 1.77
CA THR A 101 0.59 18.26 1.31
C THR A 101 -0.16 18.34 -0.03
N TRP A 102 -0.33 17.19 -0.72
CA TRP A 102 -0.98 17.16 -2.03
C TRP A 102 -2.48 17.42 -1.92
N ASP A 103 -3.06 17.97 -2.99
CA ASP A 103 -4.50 18.14 -3.06
C ASP A 103 -5.20 16.78 -3.01
N GLY A 104 -6.24 16.68 -2.17
CA GLY A 104 -6.93 15.42 -1.88
C GLY A 104 -6.25 14.50 -0.85
N ALA A 105 -5.11 14.92 -0.25
CA ALA A 105 -4.34 14.12 0.72
C ALA A 105 -4.15 14.82 2.08
N LYS A 106 -4.95 15.83 2.40
CA LYS A 106 -4.77 16.71 3.58
C LYS A 106 -5.40 16.17 4.88
N ASP A 107 -5.74 14.88 4.90
CA ASP A 107 -6.35 14.25 6.08
C ASP A 107 -5.34 13.84 7.16
N VAL A 108 -4.05 13.83 6.84
CA VAL A 108 -2.94 13.60 7.78
C VAL A 108 -2.32 14.95 8.14
N ASP A 109 -2.17 15.22 9.43
CA ASP A 109 -1.71 16.53 9.92
C ASP A 109 -0.19 16.61 10.07
N ALA A 110 0.47 15.47 10.36
CA ALA A 110 1.91 15.39 10.47
C ALA A 110 2.45 14.03 10.05
N VAL A 111 3.66 14.03 9.49
CA VAL A 111 4.38 12.80 9.13
C VAL A 111 5.74 12.81 9.80
N LEU A 112 6.00 11.79 10.61
CA LEU A 112 7.30 11.52 11.23
C LEU A 112 7.97 10.35 10.53
N THR A 113 9.27 10.45 10.31
CA THR A 113 10.06 9.29 9.89
C THR A 113 10.42 8.42 11.10
N THR A 114 10.73 7.15 10.86
CA THR A 114 11.21 6.24 11.90
C THR A 114 12.45 6.81 12.63
N ARG A 115 13.35 7.48 11.88
CA ARG A 115 14.51 8.18 12.48
C ARG A 115 14.14 9.37 13.36
N GLU A 116 13.07 10.09 13.02
CA GLU A 116 12.60 11.21 13.85
C GLU A 116 11.98 10.72 15.14
N VAL A 117 11.25 9.60 15.10
CA VAL A 117 10.74 8.95 16.32
C VAL A 117 11.89 8.48 17.22
N GLU A 118 12.94 7.87 16.66
CA GLU A 118 14.15 7.54 17.43
C GLU A 118 14.78 8.77 18.09
N ARG A 119 14.82 9.91 17.38
CA ARG A 119 15.31 11.19 17.95
C ARG A 119 14.40 11.72 19.06
N LEU A 120 13.07 11.58 18.91
CA LEU A 120 12.13 11.94 19.97
C LEU A 120 12.36 11.11 21.22
N PHE A 121 12.53 9.80 21.11
CA PHE A 121 12.83 8.93 22.25
C PHE A 121 14.10 9.40 22.99
N LYS A 122 15.15 9.72 22.24
CA LYS A 122 16.39 10.26 22.83
C LYS A 122 16.18 11.63 23.48
N ALA A 123 15.41 12.53 22.84
CA ALA A 123 15.16 13.88 23.34
C ALA A 123 14.32 13.88 24.63
N PHE A 124 13.39 12.94 24.76
CA PHE A 124 12.57 12.77 25.96
C PHE A 124 13.14 11.76 26.96
N PHE A 125 14.37 11.28 26.74
CA PHE A 125 15.03 10.28 27.60
C PHE A 125 14.22 9.00 27.79
N ILE A 126 13.42 8.61 26.78
CA ILE A 126 12.66 7.35 26.80
C ILE A 126 13.62 6.20 26.56
N LYS A 127 13.71 5.30 27.51
CA LYS A 127 14.50 4.07 27.43
C LYS A 127 13.55 2.93 27.07
N THR A 128 13.66 2.47 25.83
CA THR A 128 12.71 1.47 25.28
C THR A 128 12.85 0.08 25.94
N ASP A 129 14.02 -0.22 26.53
CA ASP A 129 14.31 -1.44 27.29
C ASP A 129 13.77 -1.41 28.75
N GLU A 130 13.36 -0.25 29.23
CA GLU A 130 12.78 -0.07 30.57
C GLU A 130 11.23 0.11 30.50
N LEU A 131 10.62 0.11 29.30
CA LEU A 131 9.16 0.25 29.15
C LEU A 131 8.46 -1.08 29.47
N GLU A 132 7.33 -0.98 30.18
CA GLU A 132 6.41 -2.10 30.31
C GLU A 132 5.75 -2.39 28.95
N GLU A 133 5.52 -3.66 28.65
CA GLU A 133 4.75 -4.05 27.46
C GLU A 133 3.29 -3.61 27.62
N ASP A 134 2.75 -3.02 26.56
CA ASP A 134 1.36 -2.57 26.52
C ASP A 134 0.81 -2.82 25.10
N GLU A 135 -0.50 -2.77 24.98
CA GLU A 135 -1.19 -2.98 23.70
C GLU A 135 -1.56 -1.62 23.07
N PHE A 136 -1.56 -1.58 21.75
CA PHE A 136 -2.09 -0.42 21.06
C PHE A 136 -3.60 -0.31 21.28
N ASP A 137 -4.08 0.92 21.44
CA ASP A 137 -5.51 1.19 21.29
C ASP A 137 -6.01 0.60 19.96
N ASN A 138 -7.20 0.04 19.98
CA ASN A 138 -7.76 -0.64 18.81
C ASN A 138 -8.97 0.11 18.21
N PRO A 139 -8.78 1.34 17.70
CA PRO A 139 -9.88 2.19 17.26
C PRO A 139 -10.64 1.66 16.06
N LEU A 140 -9.97 0.89 15.21
CA LEU A 140 -10.48 0.45 13.90
C LEU A 140 -10.20 -1.04 13.62
N GLY A 141 -9.96 -1.82 14.65
CA GLY A 141 -9.85 -3.27 14.56
C GLY A 141 -8.46 -3.82 14.29
N GLU A 142 -8.39 -5.04 13.78
CA GLU A 142 -7.16 -5.80 13.57
C GLU A 142 -6.59 -5.59 12.16
N SER A 143 -5.30 -5.87 11.99
CA SER A 143 -4.64 -5.90 10.68
C SER A 143 -4.52 -7.34 10.17
N THR A 144 -4.33 -7.48 8.85
CA THR A 144 -4.10 -8.78 8.22
C THR A 144 -2.63 -8.98 7.85
N GLY A 145 -2.27 -10.22 7.53
CA GLY A 145 -0.97 -10.52 6.95
C GLY A 145 -0.74 -9.79 5.62
N ALA A 146 -1.79 -9.63 4.79
CA ALA A 146 -1.74 -8.85 3.57
C ALA A 146 -1.33 -7.39 3.82
N GLY A 147 -1.86 -6.76 4.87
CA GLY A 147 -1.46 -5.40 5.24
C GLY A 147 0.02 -5.32 5.64
N VAL A 148 0.51 -6.30 6.37
CA VAL A 148 1.90 -6.30 6.87
C VAL A 148 2.93 -6.36 5.75
N ILE A 149 2.71 -7.16 4.70
CA ILE A 149 3.71 -7.35 3.62
C ILE A 149 3.90 -6.15 2.69
N PHE A 150 3.07 -5.11 2.79
CA PHE A 150 3.19 -3.88 1.99
C PHE A 150 4.57 -3.22 2.03
N GLY A 151 5.29 -3.39 3.13
CA GLY A 151 6.63 -2.83 3.29
C GLY A 151 7.70 -3.44 2.39
N ALA A 152 7.49 -4.66 1.91
CA ALA A 152 8.41 -5.37 1.03
C ALA A 152 8.02 -5.21 -0.44
N THR A 153 9.02 -5.13 -1.34
CA THR A 153 8.74 -5.13 -2.79
C THR A 153 8.06 -6.44 -3.22
N GLY A 154 6.99 -6.32 -3.97
CA GLY A 154 6.09 -7.42 -4.35
C GLY A 154 4.95 -7.65 -3.35
N GLY A 155 5.00 -7.02 -2.17
CA GLY A 155 3.98 -7.24 -1.13
C GLY A 155 2.64 -6.60 -1.44
N VAL A 156 2.62 -5.43 -2.07
CA VAL A 156 1.37 -4.79 -2.53
C VAL A 156 0.72 -5.64 -3.62
N MET A 157 1.52 -6.05 -4.61
CA MET A 157 1.06 -6.92 -5.71
C MET A 157 0.47 -8.23 -5.17
N GLU A 158 1.19 -8.89 -4.26
CA GLU A 158 0.72 -10.13 -3.67
C GLU A 158 -0.60 -9.95 -2.90
N ALA A 159 -0.70 -8.91 -2.09
CA ALA A 159 -1.91 -8.59 -1.34
C ALA A 159 -3.10 -8.29 -2.28
N ALA A 160 -2.87 -7.50 -3.34
CA ALA A 160 -3.89 -7.18 -4.35
C ALA A 160 -4.37 -8.44 -5.10
N LEU A 161 -3.44 -9.29 -5.55
CA LEU A 161 -3.79 -10.53 -6.24
C LEU A 161 -4.57 -11.50 -5.37
N ARG A 162 -4.22 -11.62 -4.08
CA ARG A 162 -4.99 -12.43 -3.11
C ARG A 162 -6.45 -11.99 -3.05
N SER A 163 -6.71 -10.70 -2.95
CA SER A 163 -8.07 -10.16 -2.86
C SER A 163 -8.79 -10.15 -4.21
N ALA A 164 -8.09 -9.84 -5.31
CA ALA A 164 -8.65 -9.90 -6.66
C ALA A 164 -9.13 -11.33 -7.00
N TYR A 165 -8.34 -12.34 -6.66
CA TYR A 165 -8.75 -13.74 -6.84
C TYR A 165 -10.05 -14.05 -6.10
N TYR A 166 -10.17 -13.64 -4.84
CA TYR A 166 -11.41 -13.82 -4.07
C TYR A 166 -12.58 -13.04 -4.67
N LEU A 167 -12.36 -11.81 -5.11
CA LEU A 167 -13.43 -10.98 -5.69
C LEU A 167 -14.01 -11.61 -6.95
N VAL A 168 -13.21 -12.33 -7.74
CA VAL A 168 -13.66 -13.04 -8.94
C VAL A 168 -14.26 -14.40 -8.60
N THR A 169 -13.52 -15.24 -7.87
CA THR A 169 -13.87 -16.66 -7.68
C THR A 169 -14.80 -16.93 -6.49
N LYS A 170 -14.91 -15.98 -5.55
CA LYS A 170 -15.54 -16.12 -4.22
C LYS A 170 -14.91 -17.21 -3.37
N LYS A 171 -13.67 -17.58 -3.65
CA LYS A 171 -12.87 -18.54 -2.88
C LYS A 171 -11.53 -17.92 -2.54
N ASN A 172 -11.02 -18.25 -1.35
CA ASN A 172 -9.66 -17.85 -0.98
C ASN A 172 -8.64 -18.60 -1.83
N PRO A 173 -7.60 -17.92 -2.33
CA PRO A 173 -6.46 -18.61 -2.91
C PRO A 173 -5.66 -19.34 -1.82
N GLU A 174 -4.81 -20.29 -2.22
CA GLU A 174 -3.76 -20.76 -1.32
C GLU A 174 -2.91 -19.56 -0.88
N PRO A 175 -2.58 -19.45 0.43
CA PRO A 175 -1.92 -18.25 0.96
C PRO A 175 -0.64 -17.82 0.25
N ASP A 176 0.11 -18.76 -0.31
CA ASP A 176 1.36 -18.51 -1.03
C ASP A 176 1.24 -18.65 -2.57
N ALA A 177 0.00 -18.65 -3.11
CA ALA A 177 -0.25 -18.80 -4.55
C ALA A 177 0.51 -17.74 -5.39
N PHE A 178 0.65 -16.55 -4.86
CA PHE A 178 1.24 -15.41 -5.57
C PHE A 178 2.69 -15.09 -5.15
N LYS A 179 3.38 -16.00 -4.45
CA LYS A 179 4.75 -15.78 -3.96
C LYS A 179 5.80 -15.52 -5.06
N ALA A 180 5.51 -15.79 -6.31
CA ALA A 180 6.42 -15.54 -7.44
C ALA A 180 6.80 -14.04 -7.58
N VAL A 181 5.97 -13.12 -7.06
CA VAL A 181 6.29 -11.68 -7.05
C VAL A 181 7.25 -11.27 -5.93
N ARG A 182 7.54 -12.16 -4.97
CA ARG A 182 8.48 -11.89 -3.86
C ARG A 182 9.93 -11.87 -4.35
N GLY A 183 10.82 -11.25 -3.59
CA GLY A 183 12.27 -11.24 -3.83
C GLY A 183 12.83 -9.83 -3.92
N LEU A 184 14.16 -9.72 -3.98
CA LEU A 184 14.89 -8.45 -4.00
C LEU A 184 15.37 -8.05 -5.40
N ASP A 185 15.10 -8.86 -6.43
CA ASP A 185 15.43 -8.51 -7.81
C ASP A 185 14.75 -7.18 -8.18
N GLY A 186 15.49 -6.33 -8.86
CA GLY A 186 15.06 -4.97 -9.14
C GLY A 186 13.88 -4.87 -10.11
N TRP A 187 13.66 -5.89 -10.94
CA TRP A 187 12.53 -6.06 -11.85
C TRP A 187 12.20 -7.55 -11.94
N LYS A 188 10.98 -7.91 -11.59
CA LYS A 188 10.44 -9.28 -11.60
C LYS A 188 9.15 -9.31 -12.39
N GLU A 189 8.84 -10.46 -12.95
CA GLU A 189 7.62 -10.74 -13.70
C GLU A 189 6.98 -12.02 -13.19
N ALA A 190 5.67 -12.09 -13.26
CA ALA A 190 4.92 -13.30 -12.99
C ALA A 190 3.63 -13.32 -13.80
N GLU A 191 3.09 -14.50 -14.00
CA GLU A 191 1.84 -14.75 -14.70
C GLU A 191 0.96 -15.66 -13.83
N PHE A 192 -0.31 -15.32 -13.72
CA PHE A 192 -1.25 -16.02 -12.88
C PHE A 192 -2.57 -16.19 -13.61
N ASP A 193 -3.22 -17.32 -13.40
CA ASP A 193 -4.61 -17.55 -13.81
C ASP A 193 -5.56 -16.96 -12.77
N LEU A 194 -6.45 -16.10 -13.21
CA LEU A 194 -7.52 -15.52 -12.41
C LEU A 194 -8.87 -16.00 -12.98
N ASP A 195 -9.26 -17.21 -12.59
CA ASP A 195 -10.51 -17.87 -13.04
C ASP A 195 -10.64 -17.94 -14.57
N GLY A 196 -9.60 -18.45 -15.24
CA GLY A 196 -9.54 -18.58 -16.69
C GLY A 196 -9.07 -17.32 -17.43
N THR A 197 -8.67 -16.28 -16.72
CA THR A 197 -8.06 -15.07 -17.30
C THR A 197 -6.60 -14.99 -16.89
N ASP A 198 -5.70 -15.10 -17.86
CA ASP A 198 -4.26 -14.93 -17.62
C ASP A 198 -3.93 -13.46 -17.30
N ILE A 199 -3.33 -13.24 -16.15
CA ILE A 199 -2.89 -11.92 -15.66
C ILE A 199 -1.36 -11.89 -15.61
N LYS A 200 -0.78 -10.97 -16.37
CA LYS A 200 0.66 -10.69 -16.36
C LYS A 200 0.97 -9.52 -15.46
N VAL A 201 1.87 -9.72 -14.52
CA VAL A 201 2.25 -8.68 -13.57
C VAL A 201 3.75 -8.43 -13.57
N ALA A 202 4.14 -7.21 -13.23
CA ALA A 202 5.53 -6.88 -12.98
C ALA A 202 5.68 -6.14 -11.64
N VAL A 203 6.83 -6.34 -11.02
CA VAL A 203 7.24 -5.65 -9.81
C VAL A 203 8.59 -5.02 -10.02
N ALA A 204 8.70 -3.69 -9.88
CA ALA A 204 9.97 -2.99 -9.98
C ALA A 204 10.29 -2.22 -8.70
N SER A 205 11.53 -2.34 -8.23
CA SER A 205 12.04 -1.59 -7.10
C SER A 205 13.32 -0.82 -7.45
N GLY A 206 13.36 0.44 -6.99
CA GLY A 206 14.40 1.40 -7.38
C GLY A 206 14.11 2.09 -8.72
N LEU A 207 14.22 3.42 -8.75
CA LEU A 207 13.84 4.22 -9.93
C LEU A 207 14.67 3.94 -11.18
N GLY A 208 15.89 3.40 -11.04
CA GLY A 208 16.69 2.93 -12.19
C GLY A 208 16.04 1.73 -12.88
N ASN A 209 15.56 0.75 -12.14
CA ASN A 209 14.82 -0.41 -12.64
C ASN A 209 13.46 0.02 -13.20
N THR A 210 12.77 0.91 -12.50
CA THR A 210 11.52 1.52 -12.95
C THR A 210 11.68 2.17 -14.32
N ARG A 211 12.75 2.95 -14.53
CA ARG A 211 13.01 3.59 -15.83
C ARG A 211 13.22 2.56 -16.95
N ARG A 212 13.89 1.45 -16.66
CA ARG A 212 14.09 0.37 -17.66
C ARG A 212 12.75 -0.28 -18.01
N LEU A 213 11.94 -0.60 -17.01
CA LEU A 213 10.59 -1.17 -17.18
C LEU A 213 9.69 -0.22 -18.00
N MET A 214 9.59 1.05 -17.61
CA MET A 214 8.76 2.04 -18.30
C MET A 214 9.16 2.23 -19.76
N ASN A 215 10.47 2.24 -20.04
CA ASN A 215 10.96 2.33 -21.42
C ASN A 215 10.61 1.07 -22.25
N ALA A 216 10.68 -0.11 -21.66
CA ALA A 216 10.29 -1.36 -22.33
C ALA A 216 8.78 -1.39 -22.63
N ILE A 217 7.94 -0.96 -21.69
CA ILE A 217 6.48 -0.82 -21.89
C ILE A 217 6.20 0.18 -23.03
N LYS A 218 6.80 1.37 -23.00
CA LYS A 218 6.59 2.41 -24.04
C LYS A 218 7.02 1.99 -25.44
N LYS A 219 8.01 1.11 -25.53
CA LYS A 219 8.46 0.55 -26.83
C LYS A 219 7.64 -0.65 -27.28
N GLY A 220 6.71 -1.15 -26.45
CA GLY A 220 5.96 -2.38 -26.73
C GLY A 220 6.80 -3.64 -26.66
N GLU A 221 7.97 -3.60 -25.98
CA GLU A 221 8.85 -4.74 -25.79
C GLU A 221 8.28 -5.75 -24.78
N VAL A 222 7.46 -5.25 -23.83
CA VAL A 222 6.79 -6.02 -22.77
C VAL A 222 5.37 -5.51 -22.55
N HIS A 223 4.48 -6.40 -22.11
CA HIS A 223 3.09 -6.09 -21.79
C HIS A 223 2.73 -6.70 -20.45
N TYR A 224 2.08 -5.91 -19.58
CA TYR A 224 1.58 -6.34 -18.29
C TYR A 224 0.17 -5.79 -18.08
N ASP A 225 -0.56 -6.42 -17.18
CA ASP A 225 -1.89 -5.96 -16.77
C ASP A 225 -1.79 -5.10 -15.52
N PHE A 226 -0.95 -5.47 -14.57
CA PHE A 226 -0.77 -4.75 -13.32
C PHE A 226 0.71 -4.66 -12.94
N VAL A 227 1.15 -3.48 -12.51
CA VAL A 227 2.57 -3.22 -12.21
C VAL A 227 2.71 -2.54 -10.85
N GLU A 228 3.45 -3.19 -9.95
CA GLU A 228 3.88 -2.57 -8.70
C GLU A 228 5.20 -1.83 -8.89
N ILE A 229 5.28 -0.59 -8.44
CA ILE A 229 6.53 0.17 -8.45
C ILE A 229 6.80 0.77 -7.08
N MET A 230 7.99 0.47 -6.56
CA MET A 230 8.54 1.09 -5.36
C MET A 230 9.83 1.84 -5.68
N SER A 231 9.93 3.12 -5.25
CA SER A 231 11.11 3.94 -5.51
C SER A 231 12.36 3.46 -4.78
N CYS A 232 12.19 2.84 -3.61
CA CYS A 232 13.30 2.34 -2.79
C CYS A 232 13.65 0.90 -3.18
N PRO A 233 14.93 0.56 -3.39
CA PRO A 233 15.34 -0.83 -3.59
C PRO A 233 14.91 -1.72 -2.42
N GLY A 234 14.23 -2.82 -2.70
CA GLY A 234 13.70 -3.73 -1.69
C GLY A 234 12.37 -3.32 -1.05
N GLY A 235 11.85 -2.12 -1.36
CA GLY A 235 10.58 -1.61 -0.83
C GLY A 235 10.73 -0.64 0.33
N CYS A 236 9.63 -0.35 1.04
CA CYS A 236 9.58 0.62 2.13
C CYS A 236 10.42 0.21 3.35
N ILE A 237 10.69 -1.08 3.54
CA ILE A 237 11.61 -1.58 4.57
C ILE A 237 13.03 -1.01 4.44
N ASN A 238 13.40 -0.54 3.25
CA ASN A 238 14.65 0.16 2.96
C ASN A 238 14.42 1.63 2.61
N GLY A 239 13.34 2.20 3.11
CA GLY A 239 12.95 3.59 2.84
C GLY A 239 13.91 4.61 3.44
N GLY A 240 13.99 5.78 2.81
CA GLY A 240 14.89 6.86 3.23
C GLY A 240 14.59 7.46 4.62
N GLY A 241 13.48 7.08 5.27
CA GLY A 241 13.13 7.45 6.64
C GLY A 241 13.59 6.45 7.71
N GLN A 242 14.09 5.27 7.29
CA GLN A 242 14.63 4.27 8.22
C GLN A 242 15.96 4.70 8.84
N PRO A 243 16.29 4.23 10.05
CA PRO A 243 17.64 4.33 10.59
C PRO A 243 18.65 3.72 9.61
N PHE A 244 19.71 4.48 9.33
CA PHE A 244 20.75 4.03 8.43
C PHE A 244 21.63 2.97 9.12
N LYS A 245 21.85 1.85 8.45
CA LYS A 245 22.87 0.86 8.78
C LYS A 245 23.56 0.45 7.49
N ASP A 246 24.85 0.42 7.50
CA ASP A 246 25.69 0.02 6.37
C ASP A 246 25.80 -1.50 6.29
N ASP A 247 24.63 -2.16 6.19
CA ASP A 247 24.53 -3.61 6.12
C ASP A 247 23.42 -4.03 5.15
N ALA A 248 23.82 -4.59 4.02
CA ALA A 248 22.90 -5.05 2.98
C ALA A 248 21.98 -6.20 3.45
N SER A 249 22.40 -6.99 4.46
CA SER A 249 21.59 -8.09 5.01
C SER A 249 20.32 -7.60 5.71
N MET A 250 20.32 -6.36 6.22
CA MET A 250 19.18 -5.78 6.92
C MET A 250 17.88 -5.73 6.10
N VAL A 251 17.99 -5.55 4.78
CA VAL A 251 16.81 -5.50 3.92
C VAL A 251 16.15 -6.88 3.86
N GLU A 252 16.98 -7.92 3.76
CA GLU A 252 16.50 -9.30 3.74
C GLU A 252 15.92 -9.72 5.09
N GLU A 253 16.58 -9.36 6.18
CA GLU A 253 16.09 -9.64 7.54
C GLU A 253 14.73 -8.97 7.77
N ARG A 254 14.59 -7.68 7.46
CA ARG A 254 13.32 -6.95 7.56
C ARG A 254 12.23 -7.58 6.69
N ARG A 255 12.55 -7.98 5.46
CA ARG A 255 11.64 -8.69 4.58
C ARG A 255 11.15 -10.00 5.21
N ASN A 256 12.09 -10.79 5.75
CA ASN A 256 11.77 -12.08 6.38
C ASN A 256 10.86 -11.89 7.61
N VAL A 257 11.07 -10.82 8.38
CA VAL A 257 10.18 -10.46 9.50
C VAL A 257 8.76 -10.20 8.99
N LEU A 258 8.57 -9.36 7.94
CA LEU A 258 7.23 -9.06 7.41
C LEU A 258 6.51 -10.31 6.90
N TYR A 259 7.18 -11.15 6.11
CA TYR A 259 6.59 -12.40 5.63
C TYR A 259 6.38 -13.44 6.75
N GLY A 260 7.22 -13.40 7.80
CA GLY A 260 7.00 -14.17 9.01
C GLY A 260 5.72 -13.75 9.75
N LEU A 261 5.51 -12.44 9.89
CA LEU A 261 4.30 -11.89 10.49
C LEU A 261 3.05 -12.24 9.66
N ASP A 262 3.11 -12.14 8.33
CA ASP A 262 2.01 -12.59 7.45
C ASP A 262 1.71 -14.08 7.66
N LYS A 263 2.74 -14.92 7.66
CA LYS A 263 2.59 -16.38 7.79
C LYS A 263 1.93 -16.80 9.11
N HIS A 264 2.18 -16.07 10.18
CA HIS A 264 1.65 -16.38 11.51
C HIS A 264 0.42 -15.54 11.88
N ASN A 265 -0.06 -14.67 11.00
CA ASN A 265 -1.28 -13.91 11.23
C ASN A 265 -2.52 -14.83 11.06
N ASN A 266 -3.49 -14.69 11.94
CA ASN A 266 -4.75 -15.43 11.88
C ASN A 266 -5.58 -15.07 10.66
N ILE A 267 -5.50 -13.81 10.20
CA ILE A 267 -6.20 -13.28 9.03
C ILE A 267 -5.15 -12.90 7.99
N ARG A 268 -5.04 -13.64 6.90
CA ARG A 268 -4.02 -13.41 5.87
C ARG A 268 -4.49 -12.57 4.69
N PHE A 269 -5.78 -12.34 4.55
CA PHE A 269 -6.40 -11.69 3.39
C PHE A 269 -7.12 -10.42 3.78
N SER A 270 -6.94 -9.34 3.02
CA SER A 270 -7.57 -8.04 3.29
C SER A 270 -9.11 -8.10 3.24
N HIS A 271 -9.67 -8.91 2.34
CA HIS A 271 -11.12 -9.09 2.21
C HIS A 271 -11.77 -9.88 3.37
N GLU A 272 -10.98 -10.51 4.22
CA GLU A 272 -11.45 -11.17 5.45
C GLU A 272 -11.36 -10.27 6.69
N ASN A 273 -10.77 -9.07 6.58
CA ASN A 273 -10.64 -8.18 7.72
C ASN A 273 -12.03 -7.70 8.19
N PRO A 274 -12.49 -8.12 9.39
CA PRO A 274 -13.83 -7.81 9.84
C PRO A 274 -14.08 -6.32 10.02
N SER A 275 -13.03 -5.56 10.33
CA SER A 275 -13.13 -4.11 10.49
C SER A 275 -13.23 -3.38 9.16
N VAL A 276 -12.59 -3.89 8.11
CA VAL A 276 -12.74 -3.41 6.74
C VAL A 276 -14.15 -3.69 6.23
N ILE A 277 -14.62 -4.93 6.40
CA ILE A 277 -15.99 -5.33 6.02
C ILE A 277 -17.00 -4.41 6.70
N LYS A 278 -16.89 -4.24 8.02
CA LYS A 278 -17.77 -3.38 8.81
C LYS A 278 -17.71 -1.91 8.37
N CYS A 279 -16.54 -1.41 8.00
CA CYS A 279 -16.38 -0.05 7.50
C CYS A 279 -17.14 0.17 6.19
N TYR A 280 -17.12 -0.81 5.29
CA TYR A 280 -17.94 -0.77 4.09
C TYR A 280 -19.44 -0.85 4.43
N GLU A 281 -19.87 -1.81 5.21
CA GLU A 281 -21.29 -1.99 5.57
C GLU A 281 -21.89 -0.76 6.28
N GLU A 282 -21.14 -0.13 7.18
CA GLU A 282 -21.63 0.99 7.98
C GLU A 282 -21.49 2.36 7.27
N TYR A 283 -20.54 2.51 6.32
CA TYR A 283 -20.19 3.85 5.85
C TYR A 283 -19.98 3.97 4.34
N PHE A 284 -19.22 3.06 3.72
CA PHE A 284 -18.87 3.17 2.29
C PHE A 284 -19.72 2.28 1.38
N GLU A 285 -20.59 1.42 1.92
CA GLU A 285 -21.43 0.44 1.21
C GLU A 285 -20.60 -0.70 0.59
N LYS A 286 -19.71 -0.39 -0.32
CA LYS A 286 -18.82 -1.33 -1.03
C LYS A 286 -17.61 -0.61 -1.61
N PRO A 287 -16.53 -1.33 -1.99
CA PRO A 287 -15.46 -0.76 -2.79
C PRO A 287 -15.99 -0.10 -4.07
N LEU A 288 -15.34 0.97 -4.50
CA LEU A 288 -15.71 1.78 -5.67
C LEU A 288 -17.13 2.34 -5.65
N SER A 289 -17.78 2.45 -4.49
CA SER A 289 -19.03 3.18 -4.36
C SER A 289 -18.79 4.68 -4.61
N HIS A 290 -19.86 5.43 -4.86
CA HIS A 290 -19.75 6.89 -5.01
C HIS A 290 -19.02 7.55 -3.83
N LYS A 291 -19.35 7.12 -2.61
CA LYS A 291 -18.73 7.63 -1.38
C LYS A 291 -17.28 7.19 -1.22
N SER A 292 -16.92 5.96 -1.64
CA SER A 292 -15.53 5.52 -1.72
C SER A 292 -14.74 6.39 -2.69
N HIS A 293 -15.26 6.65 -3.89
CA HIS A 293 -14.59 7.51 -4.87
C HIS A 293 -14.38 8.94 -4.35
N GLU A 294 -15.33 9.49 -3.63
CA GLU A 294 -15.22 10.84 -3.07
C GLU A 294 -14.15 10.94 -1.98
N ILE A 295 -14.05 9.93 -1.11
CA ILE A 295 -13.24 9.99 0.11
C ILE A 295 -11.91 9.23 -0.01
N LEU A 296 -11.92 8.06 -0.66
CA LEU A 296 -10.80 7.11 -0.69
C LEU A 296 -9.99 7.13 -1.99
N HIS A 297 -10.39 7.93 -2.97
CA HIS A 297 -9.69 8.06 -4.23
C HIS A 297 -9.13 9.47 -4.44
N VAL A 298 -8.14 9.59 -5.31
CA VAL A 298 -7.50 10.85 -5.69
C VAL A 298 -7.17 10.85 -7.18
N LYS A 299 -7.37 11.98 -7.84
CA LYS A 299 -6.95 12.13 -9.23
C LYS A 299 -5.47 12.46 -9.29
N HIS A 300 -4.73 11.70 -10.09
CA HIS A 300 -3.31 11.92 -10.32
C HIS A 300 -3.00 12.82 -11.53
N VAL A 301 -4.00 13.24 -12.26
CA VAL A 301 -3.90 14.12 -13.47
C VAL A 301 -4.55 15.44 -13.19
#